data_fda3adfef1a7f42df92a229edae40f2c
#
_entry.id   fda3adfef1a7f42df92a229edae40f2c
#
_cell.length_a   1.000
_cell.length_b   1.000
_cell.length_c   1.000
_cell.angle_alpha   90.00
_cell.angle_beta   90.00
_cell.angle_gamma   90.00
#
_symmetry.space_group_name_H-M   'P 1'
#
loop_
_entity.id
_entity.type
_entity.pdbx_description
1 polymer ?
#
loop_
_entity_poly.entity_id
_entity_poly.type
_entity_poly.pdbx_seq_one_letter_code
_entity_poly.pdbx_strand_id
1 'polypeptide(L)'
;MIMSKIFKNTLLILAACLVLTACATKKEVATDAIQGQMQSDVYTGDDTVKYLADGVPDRVFFATNETILTTASRETLRAQAAWLRQNSSINVVLEGHADERGTREYNLALGERRANSAKDYLMTYGISSDRISVLSYGKERPVDAGSNPLAWSKNRRSVTVKAN
;
A
#
# COMPACT_ATOMS: atom_id res chain seq x y z
N MET A 1 -33.35 23.40 63.20
CA MET A 1 -31.87 23.59 63.34
C MET A 1 -31.08 22.41 62.74
N ILE A 2 -31.68 21.54 61.95
CA ILE A 2 -31.03 20.35 61.32
C ILE A 2 -30.78 20.56 59.78
N MET A 3 -31.60 21.35 59.10
CA MET A 3 -31.49 21.58 57.65
C MET A 3 -30.29 22.46 57.24
N SER A 4 -29.75 23.28 58.13
CA SER A 4 -28.62 24.17 57.85
C SER A 4 -27.26 23.44 57.79
N LYS A 5 -27.14 22.28 58.46
CA LYS A 5 -25.89 21.50 58.46
C LYS A 5 -25.72 20.61 57.22
N ILE A 6 -26.83 20.20 56.65
CA ILE A 6 -26.79 19.35 55.42
C ILE A 6 -26.34 20.17 54.22
N PHE A 7 -26.74 21.43 54.10
CA PHE A 7 -26.38 22.30 52.99
C PHE A 7 -24.90 22.72 52.97
N LYS A 8 -24.24 22.76 54.12
CA LYS A 8 -22.79 23.07 54.20
C LYS A 8 -21.91 21.88 53.83
N ASN A 9 -22.35 20.67 54.08
CA ASN A 9 -21.57 19.49 53.72
C ASN A 9 -21.69 19.09 52.23
N THR A 10 -22.80 19.39 51.59
CA THR A 10 -22.95 19.15 50.13
C THR A 10 -22.17 20.15 49.29
N LEU A 11 -21.96 21.36 49.80
CA LEU A 11 -21.16 22.37 49.11
C LEU A 11 -19.66 22.08 49.18
N LEU A 12 -19.19 21.39 50.24
CA LEU A 12 -17.77 21.02 50.37
C LEU A 12 -17.39 19.78 49.55
N ILE A 13 -18.35 18.93 49.25
CA ILE A 13 -18.09 17.75 48.41
C ILE A 13 -18.08 18.10 46.92
N LEU A 14 -18.80 19.16 46.50
CA LEU A 14 -18.78 19.62 45.13
C LEU A 14 -17.47 20.39 44.71
N ALA A 15 -16.74 20.91 45.70
CA ALA A 15 -15.48 21.63 45.44
C ALA A 15 -14.26 20.71 45.31
N ALA A 16 -14.38 19.43 45.72
CA ALA A 16 -13.26 18.47 45.68
C ALA A 16 -13.19 17.64 44.41
N CYS A 17 -14.18 17.71 43.52
CA CYS A 17 -14.21 16.93 42.24
C CYS A 17 -13.66 17.68 41.02
N LEU A 18 -13.10 18.86 41.16
CA LEU A 18 -12.72 19.74 40.05
C LEU A 18 -11.21 19.84 39.76
N VAL A 19 -10.37 18.92 40.31
CA VAL A 19 -8.91 18.98 40.17
C VAL A 19 -8.28 17.69 39.67
N LEU A 20 -9.03 16.80 39.03
CA LEU A 20 -8.46 15.56 38.45
C LEU A 20 -8.74 15.41 36.94
N THR A 21 -8.70 16.54 36.20
CA THR A 21 -8.63 16.53 34.75
C THR A 21 -7.31 17.20 34.32
N ALA A 22 -6.20 16.55 34.65
CA ALA A 22 -4.91 16.95 34.13
C ALA A 22 -4.16 15.71 33.64
N CYS A 23 -3.83 15.74 32.35
CA CYS A 23 -2.82 14.94 31.69
C CYS A 23 -3.10 13.44 31.51
N ALA A 24 -4.03 13.14 30.60
CA ALA A 24 -3.79 12.08 29.65
C ALA A 24 -3.38 12.73 28.32
N THR A 25 -2.17 13.22 28.23
CA THR A 25 -1.51 13.47 26.94
C THR A 25 -1.28 12.09 26.32
N LYS A 26 -2.26 11.66 25.53
CA LYS A 26 -2.12 10.53 24.63
C LYS A 26 -0.93 10.84 23.71
N LYS A 27 0.15 10.13 23.94
CA LYS A 27 1.31 10.11 23.06
C LYS A 27 0.94 9.26 21.83
N GLU A 28 -0.02 9.77 21.03
CA GLU A 28 -0.25 9.34 19.67
C GLU A 28 0.69 10.13 18.78
N VAL A 29 1.96 9.76 18.78
CA VAL A 29 2.92 10.33 17.83
C VAL A 29 3.88 9.22 17.47
N ALA A 30 3.87 8.88 16.24
CA ALA A 30 4.95 8.40 15.38
C ALA A 30 4.53 7.30 14.37
N THR A 31 3.43 6.57 14.59
CA THR A 31 3.05 5.50 13.67
C THR A 31 2.29 6.02 12.45
N ASP A 32 1.41 7.02 12.65
CA ASP A 32 0.63 7.60 11.55
C ASP A 32 1.46 8.50 10.63
N ALA A 33 2.45 9.23 11.20
CA ALA A 33 3.34 10.09 10.41
C ALA A 33 4.26 9.27 9.50
N ILE A 34 4.71 8.09 9.93
CA ILE A 34 5.56 7.20 9.13
C ILE A 34 4.73 6.50 8.04
N GLN A 35 3.50 6.08 8.33
CA GLN A 35 2.61 5.49 7.32
C GLN A 35 2.14 6.52 6.29
N GLY A 36 1.84 7.76 6.71
CA GLY A 36 1.46 8.84 5.80
C GLY A 36 2.58 9.27 4.86
N GLN A 37 3.84 9.29 5.32
CA GLN A 37 5.00 9.64 4.49
C GLN A 37 5.40 8.51 3.53
N MET A 38 5.22 7.24 3.88
CA MET A 38 5.49 6.11 3.00
C MET A 38 4.48 5.98 1.85
N GLN A 39 3.27 6.51 2.01
CA GLN A 39 2.21 6.47 1.01
C GLN A 39 2.17 7.70 0.10
N SER A 40 2.82 8.80 0.47
CA SER A 40 2.71 10.09 -0.22
C SER A 40 3.32 10.14 -1.63
N ASP A 41 4.22 9.21 -1.98
CA ASP A 41 4.84 9.12 -3.30
C ASP A 41 4.39 7.90 -4.12
N VAL A 42 3.43 7.13 -3.61
CA VAL A 42 2.79 6.03 -4.36
C VAL A 42 1.66 6.58 -5.21
N TYR A 43 1.65 6.19 -6.49
CA TYR A 43 0.58 6.56 -7.39
C TYR A 43 -0.76 5.94 -6.96
N THR A 44 -1.79 6.77 -6.87
CA THR A 44 -3.15 6.37 -6.44
C THR A 44 -4.24 6.66 -7.49
N GLY A 45 -3.86 7.18 -8.65
CA GLY A 45 -4.79 7.43 -9.75
C GLY A 45 -5.05 6.16 -10.58
N ASP A 46 -5.98 6.25 -11.52
CA ASP A 46 -6.46 5.15 -12.35
C ASP A 46 -6.18 5.34 -13.86
N ASP A 47 -5.66 6.50 -14.28
CA ASP A 47 -5.44 6.84 -15.69
C ASP A 47 -4.46 5.91 -16.42
N THR A 48 -3.61 5.18 -15.69
CA THR A 48 -2.69 4.19 -16.26
C THR A 48 -3.13 2.75 -16.00
N VAL A 49 -4.15 2.52 -15.18
CA VAL A 49 -4.61 1.18 -14.82
C VAL A 49 -5.33 0.54 -16.01
N LYS A 50 -4.92 -0.68 -16.33
CA LYS A 50 -5.65 -1.58 -17.22
C LYS A 50 -6.20 -2.74 -16.40
N TYR A 51 -6.94 -3.61 -17.04
CA TYR A 51 -7.60 -4.71 -16.38
C TYR A 51 -7.09 -6.05 -16.88
N LEU A 52 -6.73 -6.93 -15.95
CA LEU A 52 -6.41 -8.33 -16.20
C LEU A 52 -7.68 -9.08 -16.65
N ALA A 53 -8.82 -8.72 -16.05
CA ALA A 53 -10.15 -9.15 -16.39
C ALA A 53 -11.15 -8.08 -15.98
N ASP A 54 -12.43 -8.22 -16.33
CA ASP A 54 -13.47 -7.25 -15.96
C ASP A 54 -13.47 -7.01 -14.43
N GLY A 55 -13.32 -5.75 -14.03
CA GLY A 55 -13.23 -5.33 -12.64
C GLY A 55 -11.96 -5.75 -11.89
N VAL A 56 -10.96 -6.36 -12.53
CA VAL A 56 -9.71 -6.80 -11.90
C VAL A 56 -8.53 -5.98 -12.41
N PRO A 57 -8.04 -4.97 -11.68
CA PRO A 57 -6.91 -4.17 -12.11
C PRO A 57 -5.65 -5.02 -12.32
N ASP A 58 -4.86 -4.66 -13.36
CA ASP A 58 -3.69 -5.45 -13.77
C ASP A 58 -2.39 -5.08 -13.02
N ARG A 59 -2.35 -3.94 -12.30
CA ARG A 59 -1.10 -3.40 -11.76
C ARG A 59 -1.20 -2.91 -10.33
N VAL A 60 -0.02 -2.88 -9.70
CA VAL A 60 0.19 -2.34 -8.36
C VAL A 60 1.37 -1.36 -8.39
N PHE A 61 1.36 -0.38 -7.48
CA PHE A 61 2.34 0.70 -7.44
C PHE A 61 3.18 0.66 -6.17
N PHE A 62 4.39 1.26 -6.24
CA PHE A 62 5.37 1.24 -5.18
C PHE A 62 5.90 2.65 -4.90
N ALA A 63 6.35 2.87 -3.67
CA ALA A 63 7.09 4.06 -3.28
C ALA A 63 8.49 4.10 -3.91
N THR A 64 9.14 5.26 -3.83
CA THR A 64 10.51 5.45 -4.31
C THR A 64 11.43 4.45 -3.62
N ASN A 65 12.19 3.73 -4.43
CA ASN A 65 13.17 2.74 -3.97
C ASN A 65 12.61 1.59 -3.11
N GLU A 66 11.28 1.42 -3.07
CA GLU A 66 10.62 0.41 -2.25
C GLU A 66 10.07 -0.75 -3.09
N THR A 67 9.93 -1.89 -2.40
CA THR A 67 9.30 -3.12 -2.89
C THR A 67 8.14 -3.56 -2.00
N ILE A 68 7.81 -2.77 -0.99
CA ILE A 68 6.75 -3.04 -0.02
C ILE A 68 5.39 -2.77 -0.66
N LEU A 69 4.49 -3.75 -0.55
CA LEU A 69 3.12 -3.63 -1.04
C LEU A 69 2.28 -2.77 -0.08
N THR A 70 1.67 -1.72 -0.61
CA THR A 70 0.69 -0.89 0.11
C THR A 70 -0.61 -1.66 0.37
N THR A 71 -1.50 -1.11 1.20
CA THR A 71 -2.84 -1.69 1.40
C THR A 71 -3.61 -1.79 0.09
N ALA A 72 -3.63 -0.73 -0.72
CA ALA A 72 -4.28 -0.73 -2.04
C ALA A 72 -3.66 -1.77 -2.99
N SER A 73 -2.33 -1.88 -3.02
CA SER A 73 -1.64 -2.93 -3.80
C SER A 73 -2.05 -4.33 -3.38
N ARG A 74 -2.19 -4.59 -2.08
CA ARG A 74 -2.63 -5.88 -1.56
C ARG A 74 -4.10 -6.18 -1.91
N GLU A 75 -4.97 -5.17 -1.92
CA GLU A 75 -6.37 -5.33 -2.34
C GLU A 75 -6.46 -5.71 -3.82
N THR A 76 -5.72 -5.03 -4.68
CA THR A 76 -5.60 -5.38 -6.09
C THR A 76 -5.12 -6.82 -6.29
N LEU A 77 -4.04 -7.21 -5.62
CA LEU A 77 -3.50 -8.58 -5.73
C LEU A 77 -4.46 -9.63 -5.16
N ARG A 78 -5.27 -9.32 -4.14
CA ARG A 78 -6.35 -10.21 -3.68
C ARG A 78 -7.41 -10.44 -4.75
N ALA A 79 -7.83 -9.39 -5.45
CA ALA A 79 -8.76 -9.50 -6.56
C ALA A 79 -8.17 -10.35 -7.70
N GLN A 80 -6.90 -10.13 -8.05
CA GLN A 80 -6.18 -10.94 -9.03
C GLN A 80 -6.09 -12.42 -8.60
N ALA A 81 -5.74 -12.68 -7.33
CA ALA A 81 -5.67 -14.05 -6.80
C ALA A 81 -7.04 -14.75 -6.83
N ALA A 82 -8.12 -14.04 -6.48
CA ALA A 82 -9.47 -14.59 -6.55
C ALA A 82 -9.83 -14.99 -7.99
N TRP A 83 -9.54 -14.12 -8.96
CA TRP A 83 -9.77 -14.40 -10.38
C TRP A 83 -8.89 -15.55 -10.89
N LEU A 84 -7.60 -15.58 -10.55
CA LEU A 84 -6.66 -16.64 -10.96
C LEU A 84 -7.04 -18.02 -10.40
N ARG A 85 -7.64 -18.09 -9.21
CA ARG A 85 -8.18 -19.36 -8.66
C ARG A 85 -9.37 -19.88 -9.44
N GLN A 86 -10.23 -18.98 -9.92
CA GLN A 86 -11.37 -19.36 -10.77
C GLN A 86 -10.93 -19.74 -12.20
N ASN A 87 -9.77 -19.24 -12.65
CA ASN A 87 -9.20 -19.45 -13.97
C ASN A 87 -7.89 -20.23 -13.89
N SER A 88 -7.95 -21.48 -13.43
CA SER A 88 -6.78 -22.30 -13.09
C SER A 88 -5.86 -22.61 -14.28
N SER A 89 -6.36 -22.58 -15.52
CA SER A 89 -5.58 -22.80 -16.75
C SER A 89 -4.75 -21.58 -17.18
N ILE A 90 -5.00 -20.40 -16.61
CA ILE A 90 -4.31 -19.16 -16.98
C ILE A 90 -2.99 -19.05 -16.22
N ASN A 91 -1.89 -18.92 -16.96
CA ASN A 91 -0.59 -18.52 -16.44
C ASN A 91 -0.41 -17.01 -16.61
N VAL A 92 0.43 -16.41 -15.77
CA VAL A 92 0.70 -14.97 -15.81
C VAL A 92 2.19 -14.67 -15.76
N VAL A 93 2.54 -13.51 -16.31
CA VAL A 93 3.86 -12.89 -16.14
C VAL A 93 3.68 -11.64 -15.29
N LEU A 94 4.49 -11.51 -14.25
CA LEU A 94 4.61 -10.30 -13.45
C LEU A 94 5.76 -9.47 -14.00
N GLU A 95 5.42 -8.36 -14.63
CA GLU A 95 6.37 -7.41 -15.20
C GLU A 95 6.74 -6.37 -14.15
N GLY A 96 8.02 -6.25 -13.83
CA GLY A 96 8.53 -5.28 -12.87
C GLY A 96 9.13 -4.05 -13.55
N HIS A 97 8.77 -2.86 -13.03
CA HIS A 97 9.18 -1.58 -13.59
C HIS A 97 9.71 -0.63 -12.51
N ALA A 98 10.56 0.29 -12.93
CA ALA A 98 11.12 1.36 -12.12
C ALA A 98 10.95 2.72 -12.82
N ASP A 99 11.15 3.79 -12.09
CA ASP A 99 11.28 5.14 -12.68
C ASP A 99 12.66 5.32 -13.33
N GLU A 100 12.86 6.44 -14.03
CA GLU A 100 14.07 6.69 -14.83
C GLU A 100 15.35 6.89 -14.00
N ARG A 101 15.25 7.20 -12.72
CA ARG A 101 16.37 7.57 -11.84
C ARG A 101 17.23 6.37 -11.50
N GLY A 102 18.56 6.56 -11.50
CA GLY A 102 19.53 5.51 -11.20
C GLY A 102 20.02 4.74 -12.42
N THR A 103 20.92 3.79 -12.19
CA THR A 103 21.52 2.99 -13.27
C THR A 103 20.54 1.98 -13.86
N ARG A 104 20.84 1.48 -15.04
CA ARG A 104 20.04 0.47 -15.72
C ARG A 104 20.00 -0.84 -14.91
N GLU A 105 21.16 -1.28 -14.48
CA GLU A 105 21.34 -2.53 -13.72
C GLU A 105 20.59 -2.49 -12.38
N TYR A 106 20.71 -1.38 -11.66
CA TYR A 106 19.98 -1.16 -10.42
C TYR A 106 18.47 -1.24 -10.63
N ASN A 107 17.94 -0.56 -11.66
CA ASN A 107 16.51 -0.54 -11.95
C ASN A 107 15.97 -1.89 -12.44
N LEU A 108 16.78 -2.66 -13.19
CA LEU A 108 16.41 -4.04 -13.54
C LEU A 108 16.24 -4.89 -12.27
N ALA A 109 17.20 -4.84 -11.35
CA ALA A 109 17.10 -5.56 -10.08
C ALA A 109 15.96 -5.07 -9.20
N LEU A 110 15.68 -3.75 -9.18
CA LEU A 110 14.55 -3.19 -8.42
C LEU A 110 13.20 -3.64 -9.00
N GLY A 111 13.06 -3.60 -10.32
CA GLY A 111 11.86 -4.09 -11.01
C GLY A 111 11.62 -5.58 -10.73
N GLU A 112 12.67 -6.40 -10.78
CA GLU A 112 12.56 -7.82 -10.45
C GLU A 112 12.09 -8.04 -9.00
N ARG A 113 12.66 -7.33 -8.03
CA ARG A 113 12.22 -7.42 -6.62
C ARG A 113 10.76 -7.01 -6.45
N ARG A 114 10.27 -5.99 -7.16
CA ARG A 114 8.86 -5.56 -7.15
C ARG A 114 7.93 -6.64 -7.68
N ALA A 115 8.29 -7.25 -8.82
CA ALA A 115 7.53 -8.36 -9.38
C ALA A 115 7.54 -9.58 -8.46
N ASN A 116 8.67 -9.90 -7.81
CA ASN A 116 8.73 -10.98 -6.82
C ASN A 116 7.87 -10.69 -5.59
N SER A 117 7.81 -9.45 -5.09
CA SER A 117 6.90 -9.09 -3.98
C SER A 117 5.42 -9.35 -4.34
N ALA A 118 5.02 -9.07 -5.58
CA ALA A 118 3.68 -9.38 -6.06
C ALA A 118 3.46 -10.90 -6.22
N LYS A 119 4.46 -11.63 -6.74
CA LYS A 119 4.44 -13.11 -6.84
C LYS A 119 4.26 -13.76 -5.48
N ASP A 120 5.10 -13.40 -4.52
CA ASP A 120 5.06 -13.96 -3.18
C ASP A 120 3.69 -13.73 -2.54
N TYR A 121 3.11 -12.53 -2.74
CA TYR A 121 1.77 -12.24 -2.24
C TYR A 121 0.68 -13.10 -2.90
N LEU A 122 0.70 -13.28 -4.23
CA LEU A 122 -0.23 -14.17 -4.92
C LEU A 122 -0.10 -15.63 -4.45
N MET A 123 1.13 -16.08 -4.18
CA MET A 123 1.38 -17.42 -3.65
C MET A 123 0.78 -17.63 -2.25
N THR A 124 0.75 -16.60 -1.38
CA THR A 124 0.06 -16.70 -0.08
C THR A 124 -1.45 -16.92 -0.22
N TYR A 125 -2.03 -16.59 -1.38
CA TYR A 125 -3.42 -16.84 -1.73
C TYR A 125 -3.64 -18.14 -2.53
N GLY A 126 -2.63 -19.02 -2.55
CA GLY A 126 -2.72 -20.36 -3.13
C GLY A 126 -2.51 -20.42 -4.65
N ILE A 127 -1.97 -19.35 -5.27
CA ILE A 127 -1.57 -19.44 -6.68
C ILE A 127 -0.22 -20.15 -6.76
N SER A 128 -0.16 -21.23 -7.54
CA SER A 128 1.06 -22.04 -7.67
C SER A 128 2.18 -21.27 -8.39
N SER A 129 3.41 -21.45 -7.93
CA SER A 129 4.59 -20.72 -8.43
C SER A 129 4.91 -21.01 -9.90
N ASP A 130 4.57 -22.19 -10.40
CA ASP A 130 4.72 -22.60 -11.80
C ASP A 130 3.79 -21.87 -12.77
N ARG A 131 2.71 -21.26 -12.25
CA ARG A 131 1.79 -20.41 -13.00
C ARG A 131 2.25 -18.95 -13.09
N ILE A 132 3.31 -18.56 -12.39
CA ILE A 132 3.74 -17.17 -12.26
C ILE A 132 5.20 -17.03 -12.69
N SER A 133 5.42 -16.43 -13.84
CA SER A 133 6.76 -16.00 -14.29
C SER A 133 7.02 -14.55 -13.87
N VAL A 134 8.28 -14.22 -13.68
CA VAL A 134 8.73 -12.85 -13.35
C VAL A 134 9.63 -12.33 -14.46
N LEU A 135 9.42 -11.08 -14.88
CA LEU A 135 10.23 -10.39 -15.85
C LEU A 135 10.42 -8.94 -15.42
N SER A 136 11.64 -8.45 -15.44
CA SER A 136 11.92 -7.04 -15.16
C SER A 136 12.29 -6.31 -16.45
N TYR A 137 11.66 -5.17 -16.64
CA TYR A 137 12.04 -4.18 -17.66
C TYR A 137 12.83 -3.00 -17.02
N GLY A 138 12.98 -2.97 -15.70
CA GLY A 138 13.61 -1.85 -15.04
C GLY A 138 12.96 -0.53 -15.46
N LYS A 139 13.76 0.41 -15.97
CA LYS A 139 13.30 1.72 -16.47
C LYS A 139 13.04 1.78 -17.99
N GLU A 140 13.23 0.67 -18.72
CA GLU A 140 13.24 0.65 -20.17
C GLU A 140 11.84 0.73 -20.81
N ARG A 141 10.77 0.49 -20.04
CA ARG A 141 9.39 0.56 -20.51
C ARG A 141 8.53 1.47 -19.62
N PRO A 142 8.76 2.79 -19.66
CA PRO A 142 7.93 3.73 -18.90
C PRO A 142 6.50 3.75 -19.46
N VAL A 143 5.51 3.92 -18.57
CA VAL A 143 4.12 4.19 -18.95
C VAL A 143 3.89 5.69 -19.13
N ASP A 144 4.71 6.49 -18.46
CA ASP A 144 4.75 7.95 -18.60
C ASP A 144 6.22 8.37 -18.78
N ALA A 145 6.53 9.00 -19.90
CA ALA A 145 7.90 9.41 -20.27
C ALA A 145 8.32 10.76 -19.66
N GLY A 146 7.46 11.38 -18.85
CA GLY A 146 7.76 12.65 -18.17
C GLY A 146 8.82 12.50 -17.09
N SER A 147 9.68 13.50 -16.97
CA SER A 147 10.70 13.62 -15.90
C SER A 147 10.18 14.46 -14.75
N ASN A 148 9.20 13.95 -14.03
CA ASN A 148 8.58 14.62 -12.88
C ASN A 148 8.03 13.60 -11.85
N PRO A 149 7.75 14.04 -10.61
CA PRO A 149 7.31 13.12 -9.53
C PRO A 149 6.06 12.31 -9.89
N LEU A 150 5.12 12.87 -10.64
CA LEU A 150 3.91 12.16 -11.05
C LEU A 150 4.23 11.04 -12.04
N ALA A 151 5.01 11.33 -13.10
CA ALA A 151 5.45 10.33 -14.05
C ALA A 151 6.27 9.22 -13.38
N TRP A 152 7.18 9.58 -12.48
CA TRP A 152 7.95 8.59 -11.72
C TRP A 152 7.08 7.68 -10.88
N SER A 153 6.05 8.22 -10.22
CA SER A 153 5.13 7.40 -9.41
C SER A 153 4.33 6.39 -10.24
N LYS A 154 3.90 6.77 -11.45
CA LYS A 154 3.24 5.88 -12.42
C LYS A 154 4.17 4.78 -12.94
N ASN A 155 5.46 5.07 -13.07
CA ASN A 155 6.45 4.13 -13.57
C ASN A 155 6.88 3.10 -12.53
N ARG A 156 6.81 3.41 -11.23
CA ARG A 156 7.13 2.48 -10.14
C ARG A 156 6.00 1.47 -9.92
N ARG A 157 5.95 0.43 -10.73
CA ARG A 157 4.82 -0.52 -10.75
C ARG A 157 5.26 -1.96 -10.99
N SER A 158 4.38 -2.90 -10.66
CA SER A 158 4.38 -4.27 -11.21
C SER A 158 3.06 -4.52 -11.95
N VAL A 159 3.13 -5.14 -13.12
CA VAL A 159 1.99 -5.40 -13.99
C VAL A 159 1.81 -6.91 -14.14
N THR A 160 0.59 -7.40 -13.95
CA THR A 160 0.21 -8.78 -14.20
C THR A 160 -0.35 -8.91 -15.61
N VAL A 161 0.30 -9.67 -16.46
CA VAL A 161 -0.16 -9.95 -17.84
C VAL A 161 -0.42 -11.45 -18.01
N LYS A 162 -1.43 -11.80 -18.80
CA LYS A 162 -1.66 -13.21 -19.17
C LYS A 162 -0.49 -13.70 -20.02
N ALA A 163 0.07 -14.86 -19.68
CA ALA A 163 1.01 -15.54 -20.55
C ALA A 163 0.25 -16.11 -21.76
N ASN A 164 0.79 -15.88 -22.94
CA ASN A 164 0.25 -16.44 -24.19
C ASN A 164 0.67 -17.90 -24.33
#